data_e77bb082886282c4f2754593575ca227
#
_entry.id   e77bb082886282c4f2754593575ca227
#
_cell.length_a   1.000
_cell.length_b   1.000
_cell.length_c   1.000
_cell.angle_alpha   90.00
_cell.angle_beta   90.00
_cell.angle_gamma   90.00
#
_symmetry.space_group_name_H-M   'P 1'
#
loop_
_entity.id
_entity.type
_entity.pdbx_description
1 polymer ?
#
loop_
_entity_poly.entity_id
_entity_poly.type
_entity_poly.pdbx_seq_one_letter_code
_entity_poly.pdbx_strand_id
1 'polypeptide(L)'
;DFSYPIFIVTLTFLTGLYFRFIEENKMALANLQKEAKLLKERELAAGVQKSLFPDISKFENFIFAKNVPARDVSGDYFDVVRSTPEEYFFTLADVSGKGVKAGMYMAKASSIFRTLTNLKFPLEKVVFGVNNELVEAKFKGMFVTAVFGKLNIKTGELVFINAGHESILTFDENKNYEYIKSEMPPIGIVKYFTESMVKSNTINLKNKTFVV
;
A
#
# COMPACT_ATOMS: atom_id res chain seq x y z
N ASP A 1 29.18 -71.28 1.68
CA ASP A 1 28.52 -70.50 2.73
C ASP A 1 27.96 -69.21 2.14
N PHE A 2 26.69 -69.24 1.80
CA PHE A 2 26.01 -68.09 1.12
C PHE A 2 25.64 -66.98 2.08
N SER A 3 25.90 -67.08 3.36
CA SER A 3 25.53 -66.09 4.36
C SER A 3 26.33 -64.80 4.31
N TYR A 4 27.60 -64.85 3.95
CA TYR A 4 28.52 -63.72 3.90
C TYR A 4 28.20 -62.70 2.80
N PRO A 5 27.92 -63.09 1.57
CA PRO A 5 27.54 -62.15 0.50
C PRO A 5 26.22 -61.45 0.78
N ILE A 6 25.21 -62.15 1.34
CA ILE A 6 23.90 -61.57 1.70
C ILE A 6 24.08 -60.50 2.79
N PHE A 7 24.90 -60.75 3.80
CA PHE A 7 25.19 -59.80 4.86
C PHE A 7 25.82 -58.50 4.33
N ILE A 8 26.80 -58.61 3.43
CA ILE A 8 27.44 -57.44 2.82
C ILE A 8 26.43 -56.60 2.00
N VAL A 9 25.61 -57.27 1.17
CA VAL A 9 24.57 -56.58 0.37
C VAL A 9 23.54 -55.87 1.26
N THR A 10 23.08 -56.52 2.31
CA THR A 10 22.11 -55.86 3.23
C THR A 10 22.74 -54.71 3.99
N LEU A 11 24.00 -54.82 4.42
CA LEU A 11 24.71 -53.75 5.11
C LEU A 11 24.92 -52.52 4.19
N THR A 12 25.33 -52.74 2.94
CA THR A 12 25.50 -51.65 1.96
C THR A 12 24.18 -50.98 1.61
N PHE A 13 23.09 -51.75 1.50
CA PHE A 13 21.75 -51.20 1.29
C PHE A 13 21.29 -50.37 2.48
N LEU A 14 21.44 -50.86 3.69
CA LEU A 14 21.07 -50.12 4.91
C LEU A 14 21.91 -48.85 5.10
N THR A 15 23.19 -48.89 4.82
CA THR A 15 24.03 -47.69 4.87
C THR A 15 23.61 -46.67 3.80
N GLY A 16 23.28 -47.11 2.59
CA GLY A 16 22.76 -46.27 1.53
C GLY A 16 21.42 -45.57 1.95
N LEU A 17 20.49 -46.32 2.51
CA LEU A 17 19.24 -45.77 3.07
C LEU A 17 19.51 -44.75 4.20
N TYR A 18 20.42 -45.07 5.11
CA TYR A 18 20.80 -44.17 6.19
C TYR A 18 21.37 -42.84 5.68
N PHE A 19 22.30 -42.89 4.72
CA PHE A 19 22.83 -41.65 4.12
C PHE A 19 21.76 -40.82 3.40
N ARG A 20 20.86 -41.45 2.65
CA ARG A 20 19.75 -40.76 2.02
C ARG A 20 18.84 -40.09 3.05
N PHE A 21 18.47 -40.77 4.11
CA PHE A 21 17.69 -40.23 5.21
C PHE A 21 18.34 -39.02 5.87
N ILE A 22 19.67 -39.09 6.11
CA ILE A 22 20.42 -37.94 6.66
C ILE A 22 20.42 -36.74 5.70
N GLU A 23 20.61 -36.97 4.39
CA GLU A 23 20.60 -35.90 3.39
C GLU A 23 19.23 -35.26 3.27
N GLU A 24 18.14 -36.05 3.23
CA GLU A 24 16.77 -35.54 3.18
C GLU A 24 16.45 -34.70 4.44
N ASN A 25 16.83 -35.15 5.63
CA ASN A 25 16.63 -34.39 6.86
C ASN A 25 17.45 -33.08 6.87
N LYS A 26 18.70 -33.09 6.38
CA LYS A 26 19.50 -31.86 6.25
C LYS A 26 18.85 -30.84 5.30
N MET A 27 18.36 -31.30 4.15
CA MET A 27 17.67 -30.44 3.20
C MET A 27 16.35 -29.88 3.78
N ALA A 28 15.57 -30.72 4.45
CA ALA A 28 14.34 -30.29 5.13
C ALA A 28 14.63 -29.21 6.18
N LEU A 29 15.64 -29.43 7.02
CA LEU A 29 16.05 -28.45 8.03
C LEU A 29 16.53 -27.12 7.41
N ALA A 30 17.33 -27.19 6.36
CA ALA A 30 17.80 -26.00 5.63
C ALA A 30 16.62 -25.20 5.02
N ASN A 31 15.63 -25.90 4.46
CA ASN A 31 14.42 -25.27 3.93
C ASN A 31 13.61 -24.59 5.03
N LEU A 32 13.40 -25.25 6.16
CA LEU A 32 12.72 -24.66 7.32
C LEU A 32 13.43 -23.41 7.85
N GLN A 33 14.75 -23.45 7.94
CA GLN A 33 15.54 -22.28 8.34
C GLN A 33 15.42 -21.12 7.36
N LYS A 34 15.41 -21.42 6.05
CA LYS A 34 15.22 -20.42 5.01
C LYS A 34 13.84 -19.78 5.07
N GLU A 35 12.80 -20.59 5.25
CA GLU A 35 11.43 -20.09 5.41
C GLU A 35 11.28 -19.22 6.66
N ALA A 36 11.80 -19.67 7.79
CA ALA A 36 11.77 -18.88 9.05
C ALA A 36 12.50 -17.54 8.89
N LYS A 37 13.63 -17.51 8.19
CA LYS A 37 14.35 -16.26 7.89
C LYS A 37 13.50 -15.32 7.03
N LEU A 38 12.88 -15.83 5.96
CA LEU A 38 12.03 -15.05 5.07
C LEU A 38 10.79 -14.48 5.79
N LEU A 39 10.18 -15.28 6.69
CA LEU A 39 9.07 -14.81 7.51
C LEU A 39 9.50 -13.65 8.41
N LYS A 40 10.63 -13.79 9.09
CA LYS A 40 11.16 -12.71 9.94
C LYS A 40 11.47 -11.42 9.17
N GLU A 41 12.03 -11.53 7.97
CA GLU A 41 12.29 -10.37 7.11
C GLU A 41 10.98 -9.68 6.67
N ARG A 42 9.92 -10.45 6.39
CA ARG A 42 8.59 -9.91 6.08
C ARG A 42 7.95 -9.21 7.27
N GLU A 43 8.01 -9.80 8.46
CA GLU A 43 7.51 -9.18 9.69
C GLU A 43 8.20 -7.85 9.99
N LEU A 44 9.51 -7.79 9.81
CA LEU A 44 10.28 -6.54 9.97
C LEU A 44 9.82 -5.48 8.95
N ALA A 45 9.65 -5.86 7.67
CA ALA A 45 9.16 -4.94 6.65
C ALA A 45 7.75 -4.43 6.96
N ALA A 46 6.85 -5.29 7.45
CA ALA A 46 5.51 -4.92 7.89
C ALA A 46 5.55 -3.95 9.08
N GLY A 47 6.43 -4.17 10.06
CA GLY A 47 6.64 -3.26 11.18
C GLY A 47 7.10 -1.87 10.75
N VAL A 48 8.05 -1.78 9.81
CA VAL A 48 8.49 -0.52 9.22
C VAL A 48 7.33 0.16 8.48
N GLN A 49 6.58 -0.57 7.65
CA GLN A 49 5.45 -0.02 6.93
C GLN A 49 4.39 0.54 7.88
N LYS A 50 4.05 -0.19 8.95
CA LYS A 50 3.07 0.25 9.94
C LYS A 50 3.45 1.61 10.58
N SER A 51 4.74 1.90 10.73
CA SER A 51 5.20 3.18 11.27
C SER A 51 4.99 4.36 10.32
N LEU A 52 4.71 4.11 9.04
CA LEU A 52 4.44 5.16 8.05
C LEU A 52 2.99 5.66 8.10
N PHE A 53 2.05 4.88 8.66
CA PHE A 53 0.66 5.31 8.78
C PHE A 53 0.50 6.42 9.83
N PRO A 54 -0.41 7.38 9.60
CA PRO A 54 -0.72 8.41 10.57
C PRO A 54 -1.45 7.82 11.79
N ASP A 55 -1.30 8.50 12.92
CA ASP A 55 -2.10 8.23 14.10
C ASP A 55 -3.49 8.84 13.91
N ILE A 56 -4.45 8.01 13.50
CA ILE A 56 -5.83 8.41 13.19
C ILE A 56 -6.58 8.95 14.40
N SER A 57 -6.22 8.57 15.63
CA SER A 57 -6.89 9.06 16.84
C SER A 57 -6.90 10.60 16.94
N LYS A 58 -5.94 11.26 16.31
CA LYS A 58 -5.85 12.72 16.24
C LYS A 58 -6.91 13.38 15.34
N PHE A 59 -7.63 12.60 14.55
CA PHE A 59 -8.57 13.07 13.53
C PHE A 59 -9.98 12.48 13.66
N GLU A 60 -10.25 11.68 14.71
CA GLU A 60 -11.48 10.89 14.90
C GLU A 60 -12.80 11.70 14.82
N ASN A 61 -12.74 13.01 15.06
CA ASN A 61 -13.92 13.86 14.98
C ASN A 61 -14.43 14.11 13.55
N PHE A 62 -13.59 13.86 12.52
CA PHE A 62 -13.95 14.17 11.13
C PHE A 62 -13.33 13.24 10.08
N ILE A 63 -12.32 12.43 10.44
CA ILE A 63 -11.74 11.40 9.56
C ILE A 63 -11.67 10.08 10.32
N PHE A 64 -12.21 9.04 9.70
CA PHE A 64 -12.00 7.66 10.12
C PHE A 64 -11.31 6.89 8.99
N ALA A 65 -10.23 6.19 9.30
CA ALA A 65 -9.53 5.34 8.33
C ALA A 65 -8.94 4.12 9.04
N LYS A 66 -8.92 2.99 8.32
CA LYS A 66 -8.34 1.74 8.83
C LYS A 66 -7.75 0.96 7.65
N ASN A 67 -6.52 0.51 7.82
CA ASN A 67 -5.89 -0.47 6.93
C ASN A 67 -5.89 -1.85 7.61
N VAL A 68 -6.37 -2.85 6.89
CA VAL A 68 -6.31 -4.27 7.30
C VAL A 68 -5.54 -5.03 6.23
N PRO A 69 -4.22 -5.20 6.40
CA PRO A 69 -3.41 -5.85 5.38
C PRO A 69 -3.85 -7.29 5.14
N ALA A 70 -3.99 -7.69 3.88
CA ALA A 70 -4.27 -9.08 3.49
C ALA A 70 -3.02 -9.97 3.61
N ARG A 71 -1.83 -9.39 3.67
CA ARG A 71 -0.51 -10.04 3.87
C ARG A 71 0.32 -9.16 4.79
N ASP A 72 1.53 -9.63 5.13
CA ASP A 72 2.43 -8.92 6.05
C ASP A 72 2.72 -7.47 5.60
N VAL A 73 2.88 -7.26 4.29
CA VAL A 73 3.11 -5.93 3.68
C VAL A 73 1.99 -5.62 2.70
N SER A 74 1.30 -4.48 2.89
CA SER A 74 0.18 -4.00 2.06
C SER A 74 0.66 -3.07 0.94
N GLY A 75 -0.04 -3.11 -0.21
CA GLY A 75 -0.01 -2.06 -1.22
C GLY A 75 -0.88 -0.87 -0.82
N ASP A 76 -1.99 -1.17 -0.14
CA ASP A 76 -2.96 -0.16 0.29
C ASP A 76 -2.38 0.75 1.38
N TYR A 77 -2.67 2.04 1.29
CA TYR A 77 -2.34 2.98 2.34
C TYR A 77 -3.32 4.15 2.38
N PHE A 78 -3.37 4.77 3.54
CA PHE A 78 -3.97 6.08 3.71
C PHE A 78 -2.99 7.00 4.44
N ASP A 79 -3.17 8.29 4.23
CA ASP A 79 -2.41 9.30 4.93
C ASP A 79 -3.25 10.53 5.23
N VAL A 80 -2.94 11.22 6.32
CA VAL A 80 -3.57 12.47 6.74
C VAL A 80 -2.49 13.43 7.21
N VAL A 81 -2.43 14.61 6.58
CA VAL A 81 -1.45 15.66 6.90
C VAL A 81 -2.18 16.95 7.26
N ARG A 82 -1.94 17.45 8.45
CA ARG A 82 -2.45 18.76 8.88
C ARG A 82 -1.60 19.86 8.28
N SER A 83 -2.17 20.68 7.41
CA SER A 83 -1.49 21.83 6.80
C SER A 83 -1.66 23.13 7.62
N THR A 84 -2.88 23.35 8.12
CA THR A 84 -3.21 24.47 9.02
C THR A 84 -4.13 23.96 10.14
N PRO A 85 -4.50 24.76 11.15
CA PRO A 85 -5.48 24.34 12.15
C PRO A 85 -6.83 23.89 11.56
N GLU A 86 -7.20 24.40 10.40
CA GLU A 86 -8.49 24.16 9.76
C GLU A 86 -8.40 23.30 8.48
N GLU A 87 -7.20 23.13 7.90
CA GLU A 87 -7.01 22.43 6.63
C GLU A 87 -6.21 21.15 6.78
N TYR A 88 -6.73 20.10 6.17
CA TYR A 88 -6.13 18.76 6.18
C TYR A 88 -6.05 18.21 4.76
N PHE A 89 -4.91 17.70 4.40
CA PHE A 89 -4.75 16.85 3.22
C PHE A 89 -4.91 15.40 3.63
N PHE A 90 -5.55 14.61 2.78
CA PHE A 90 -5.61 13.16 2.95
C PHE A 90 -5.42 12.44 1.62
N THR A 91 -5.05 11.20 1.67
CA THR A 91 -5.06 10.26 0.55
C THR A 91 -5.44 8.88 1.01
N LEU A 92 -6.21 8.16 0.18
CA LEU A 92 -6.38 6.72 0.22
C LEU A 92 -5.91 6.18 -1.12
N ALA A 93 -5.10 5.13 -1.12
CA ALA A 93 -4.50 4.62 -2.33
C ALA A 93 -4.26 3.11 -2.29
N ASP A 94 -4.35 2.48 -3.46
CA ASP A 94 -3.99 1.09 -3.69
C ASP A 94 -2.88 1.00 -4.75
N VAL A 95 -1.80 0.35 -4.39
CA VAL A 95 -0.63 0.11 -5.25
C VAL A 95 -0.81 -1.21 -5.97
N SER A 96 -0.75 -1.19 -7.30
CA SER A 96 -0.77 -2.41 -8.11
C SER A 96 0.31 -3.41 -7.70
N GLY A 97 -0.05 -4.69 -7.59
CA GLY A 97 0.85 -5.75 -7.15
C GLY A 97 0.73 -6.10 -5.68
N LYS A 98 1.68 -6.86 -5.14
CA LYS A 98 1.60 -7.40 -3.76
C LYS A 98 2.99 -7.53 -3.12
N GLY A 99 3.00 -7.56 -1.78
CA GLY A 99 4.20 -7.83 -0.98
C GLY A 99 5.17 -6.67 -0.93
N VAL A 100 6.44 -6.96 -0.62
CA VAL A 100 7.47 -5.96 -0.31
C VAL A 100 7.64 -4.90 -1.41
N LYS A 101 7.56 -5.31 -2.69
CA LYS A 101 7.69 -4.38 -3.82
C LYS A 101 6.58 -3.33 -3.83
N ALA A 102 5.32 -3.74 -3.60
CA ALA A 102 4.18 -2.83 -3.50
C ALA A 102 4.32 -1.91 -2.28
N GLY A 103 4.72 -2.47 -1.13
CA GLY A 103 4.96 -1.68 0.08
C GLY A 103 6.07 -0.63 -0.07
N MET A 104 7.14 -0.93 -0.80
CA MET A 104 8.19 0.07 -1.10
C MET A 104 7.68 1.18 -2.03
N TYR A 105 6.86 0.83 -3.02
CA TYR A 105 6.26 1.81 -3.92
C TYR A 105 5.26 2.71 -3.19
N MET A 106 4.46 2.13 -2.29
CA MET A 106 3.59 2.84 -1.36
C MET A 106 4.38 3.82 -0.48
N ALA A 107 5.48 3.37 0.15
CA ALA A 107 6.31 4.21 0.99
C ALA A 107 6.88 5.41 0.23
N LYS A 108 7.28 5.23 -1.03
CA LYS A 108 7.69 6.32 -1.91
C LYS A 108 6.52 7.28 -2.16
N ALA A 109 5.34 6.78 -2.55
CA ALA A 109 4.16 7.61 -2.83
C ALA A 109 3.76 8.45 -1.61
N SER A 110 3.66 7.83 -0.43
CA SER A 110 3.36 8.50 0.84
C SER A 110 4.40 9.57 1.20
N SER A 111 5.70 9.27 1.04
CA SER A 111 6.78 10.23 1.33
C SER A 111 6.69 11.48 0.46
N ILE A 112 6.45 11.32 -0.85
CA ILE A 112 6.31 12.45 -1.79
C ILE A 112 5.05 13.25 -1.44
N PHE A 113 3.91 12.58 -1.20
CA PHE A 113 2.66 13.22 -0.79
C PHE A 113 2.89 14.10 0.45
N ARG A 114 3.48 13.56 1.52
CA ARG A 114 3.78 14.32 2.75
C ARG A 114 4.70 15.51 2.51
N THR A 115 5.73 15.33 1.69
CA THR A 115 6.68 16.40 1.38
C THR A 115 5.98 17.57 0.69
N LEU A 116 5.18 17.27 -0.36
CA LEU A 116 4.51 18.30 -1.13
C LEU A 116 3.38 18.99 -0.37
N THR A 117 2.64 18.28 0.46
CA THR A 117 1.59 18.85 1.31
C THR A 117 2.17 19.72 2.41
N ASN A 118 3.32 19.35 3.01
CA ASN A 118 4.02 20.18 3.99
C ASN A 118 4.57 21.48 3.38
N LEU A 119 4.87 21.49 2.08
CA LEU A 119 5.21 22.71 1.32
C LEU A 119 3.99 23.56 0.99
N LYS A 120 2.78 23.14 1.41
CA LYS A 120 1.50 23.85 1.22
C LYS A 120 1.17 24.12 -0.25
N PHE A 121 1.57 23.23 -1.14
CA PHE A 121 1.17 23.33 -2.54
C PHE A 121 -0.34 23.08 -2.71
N PRO A 122 -0.99 23.65 -3.75
CA PRO A 122 -2.34 23.27 -4.16
C PRO A 122 -2.45 21.77 -4.41
N LEU A 123 -3.65 21.21 -4.22
CA LEU A 123 -3.87 19.76 -4.33
C LEU A 123 -3.46 19.22 -5.72
N GLU A 124 -3.77 19.96 -6.77
CA GLU A 124 -3.41 19.63 -8.16
C GLU A 124 -1.89 19.52 -8.34
N LYS A 125 -1.15 20.43 -7.73
CA LYS A 125 0.32 20.42 -7.77
C LYS A 125 0.89 19.26 -6.97
N VAL A 126 0.27 18.91 -5.84
CA VAL A 126 0.64 17.73 -5.05
C VAL A 126 0.49 16.47 -5.90
N VAL A 127 -0.70 16.27 -6.52
CA VAL A 127 -0.97 15.08 -7.35
C VAL A 127 -0.08 15.03 -8.59
N PHE A 128 0.12 16.17 -9.25
CA PHE A 128 1.07 16.30 -10.36
C PHE A 128 2.48 15.85 -9.97
N GLY A 129 2.98 16.32 -8.83
CA GLY A 129 4.31 15.97 -8.33
C GLY A 129 4.42 14.49 -7.96
N VAL A 130 3.43 13.95 -7.23
CA VAL A 130 3.40 12.52 -6.86
C VAL A 130 3.42 11.65 -8.12
N ASN A 131 2.56 11.96 -9.11
CA ASN A 131 2.50 11.21 -10.36
C ASN A 131 3.85 11.18 -11.08
N ASN A 132 4.45 12.33 -11.29
CA ASN A 132 5.67 12.44 -12.10
C ASN A 132 6.87 11.77 -11.41
N GLU A 133 6.98 11.90 -10.11
CA GLU A 133 8.01 11.21 -9.32
C GLU A 133 7.85 9.68 -9.33
N LEU A 134 6.61 9.18 -9.35
CA LEU A 134 6.33 7.75 -9.46
C LEU A 134 6.67 7.21 -10.85
N VAL A 135 6.36 7.95 -11.90
CA VAL A 135 6.74 7.58 -13.29
C VAL A 135 8.26 7.51 -13.43
N GLU A 136 8.99 8.48 -12.87
CA GLU A 136 10.46 8.53 -12.94
C GLU A 136 11.14 7.43 -12.11
N ALA A 137 10.47 6.89 -11.11
CA ALA A 137 10.99 5.80 -10.26
C ALA A 137 11.26 4.49 -11.00
N LYS A 138 10.80 4.35 -12.25
CA LYS A 138 11.04 3.18 -13.13
C LYS A 138 10.66 1.82 -12.53
N PHE A 139 9.69 1.79 -11.64
CA PHE A 139 9.08 0.54 -11.16
C PHE A 139 8.18 -0.03 -12.26
N LYS A 140 8.79 -0.73 -13.24
CA LYS A 140 8.10 -1.23 -14.43
C LYS A 140 6.79 -1.95 -14.10
N GLY A 141 5.68 -1.48 -14.71
CA GLY A 141 4.36 -2.08 -14.61
C GLY A 141 3.65 -1.84 -13.28
N MET A 142 4.14 -0.92 -12.44
CA MET A 142 3.45 -0.52 -11.21
C MET A 142 2.78 0.84 -11.37
N PHE A 143 1.62 0.96 -10.77
CA PHE A 143 0.83 2.18 -10.71
C PHE A 143 0.08 2.24 -9.37
N VAL A 144 -0.53 3.37 -9.11
CA VAL A 144 -1.33 3.60 -7.90
C VAL A 144 -2.69 4.15 -8.31
N THR A 145 -3.75 3.52 -7.84
CA THR A 145 -5.07 4.14 -7.83
C THR A 145 -5.22 4.92 -6.52
N ALA A 146 -5.72 6.14 -6.57
CA ALA A 146 -5.77 6.96 -5.37
C ALA A 146 -6.89 7.99 -5.40
N VAL A 147 -7.39 8.30 -4.20
CA VAL A 147 -8.15 9.52 -3.94
C VAL A 147 -7.29 10.45 -3.10
N PHE A 148 -7.14 11.67 -3.55
CA PHE A 148 -6.49 12.75 -2.82
C PHE A 148 -7.53 13.79 -2.43
N GLY A 149 -7.44 14.34 -1.23
CA GLY A 149 -8.36 15.37 -0.77
C GLY A 149 -7.68 16.45 0.05
N LYS A 150 -8.24 17.66 -0.01
CA LYS A 150 -7.95 18.80 0.85
C LYS A 150 -9.24 19.25 1.50
N LEU A 151 -9.40 19.00 2.78
CA LEU A 151 -10.58 19.32 3.58
C LEU A 151 -10.33 20.55 4.43
N ASN A 152 -11.25 21.53 4.35
CA ASN A 152 -11.35 22.60 5.32
C ASN A 152 -12.46 22.26 6.32
N ILE A 153 -12.09 21.93 7.56
CA ILE A 153 -13.06 21.47 8.59
C ILE A 153 -13.97 22.56 9.10
N LYS A 154 -13.63 23.84 8.92
CA LYS A 154 -14.45 24.98 9.34
C LYS A 154 -15.57 25.28 8.33
N THR A 155 -15.24 25.26 7.05
CA THR A 155 -16.22 25.54 5.98
C THR A 155 -16.95 24.29 5.51
N GLY A 156 -16.40 23.10 5.75
CA GLY A 156 -16.86 21.82 5.19
C GLY A 156 -16.49 21.64 3.72
N GLU A 157 -15.70 22.54 3.13
CA GLU A 157 -15.27 22.43 1.74
C GLU A 157 -14.24 21.32 1.59
N LEU A 158 -14.49 20.42 0.67
CA LEU A 158 -13.56 19.37 0.24
C LEU A 158 -13.26 19.54 -1.24
N VAL A 159 -11.99 19.82 -1.55
CA VAL A 159 -11.43 19.67 -2.88
C VAL A 159 -10.82 18.28 -2.98
N PHE A 160 -11.16 17.50 -4.01
CA PHE A 160 -10.64 16.14 -4.17
C PHE A 160 -10.34 15.78 -5.62
N ILE A 161 -9.49 14.77 -5.79
CA ILE A 161 -9.06 14.20 -7.07
C ILE A 161 -9.13 12.69 -6.93
N ASN A 162 -9.94 12.03 -7.78
CA ASN A 162 -9.95 10.57 -7.90
C ASN A 162 -9.11 10.16 -9.11
N ALA A 163 -7.97 9.56 -8.86
CA ALA A 163 -7.00 9.10 -9.86
C ALA A 163 -7.10 7.58 -10.05
N GLY A 164 -8.12 7.15 -10.80
CA GLY A 164 -8.32 5.75 -11.17
C GLY A 164 -8.74 4.82 -10.03
N HIS A 165 -9.13 5.37 -8.88
CA HIS A 165 -9.62 4.58 -7.75
C HIS A 165 -11.11 4.25 -7.90
N GLU A 166 -11.63 3.40 -7.01
CA GLU A 166 -13.06 3.06 -6.96
C GLU A 166 -13.94 4.32 -6.86
N SER A 167 -15.24 4.14 -7.16
CA SER A 167 -16.20 5.26 -7.06
C SER A 167 -16.34 5.68 -5.61
N ILE A 168 -16.25 6.99 -5.40
CA ILE A 168 -16.46 7.60 -4.09
C ILE A 168 -17.96 7.62 -3.80
N LEU A 169 -18.36 7.24 -2.60
CA LEU A 169 -19.75 7.35 -2.14
C LEU A 169 -19.90 8.60 -1.26
N THR A 170 -20.88 9.44 -1.57
CA THR A 170 -21.33 10.49 -0.66
C THR A 170 -22.77 10.26 -0.24
N PHE A 171 -23.12 10.59 1.00
CA PHE A 171 -24.50 10.54 1.49
C PHE A 171 -24.75 11.58 2.57
N ASP A 172 -26.00 12.01 2.68
CA ASP A 172 -26.48 12.96 3.68
C ASP A 172 -27.26 12.26 4.81
N GLU A 173 -27.69 13.04 5.79
CA GLU A 173 -28.51 12.57 6.92
C GLU A 173 -29.88 11.99 6.48
N ASN A 174 -30.40 12.41 5.33
CA ASN A 174 -31.64 11.91 4.73
C ASN A 174 -31.42 10.63 3.91
N LYS A 175 -30.19 10.06 3.92
CA LYS A 175 -29.78 8.88 3.15
C LYS A 175 -29.84 9.07 1.62
N ASN A 176 -29.83 10.31 1.13
CA ASN A 176 -29.57 10.55 -0.28
C ASN A 176 -28.10 10.26 -0.56
N TYR A 177 -27.82 9.41 -1.52
CA TYR A 177 -26.46 9.00 -1.85
C TYR A 177 -26.12 9.25 -3.33
N GLU A 178 -24.84 9.48 -3.58
CA GLU A 178 -24.30 9.71 -4.91
C GLU A 178 -22.97 8.97 -5.04
N TYR A 179 -22.74 8.38 -6.21
CA TYR A 179 -21.45 7.79 -6.59
C TYR A 179 -20.70 8.70 -7.53
N ILE A 180 -19.50 9.11 -7.14
CA ILE A 180 -18.63 9.97 -7.93
C ILE A 180 -17.54 9.09 -8.54
N LYS A 181 -17.57 8.95 -9.87
CA LYS A 181 -16.59 8.13 -10.62
C LYS A 181 -15.25 8.86 -10.75
N SER A 182 -14.21 8.08 -10.96
CA SER A 182 -12.92 8.62 -11.33
C SER A 182 -12.96 9.28 -12.72
N GLU A 183 -12.35 10.46 -12.83
CA GLU A 183 -12.18 11.19 -14.09
C GLU A 183 -10.73 11.16 -14.58
N MET A 184 -9.82 10.62 -13.79
CA MET A 184 -8.40 10.57 -14.10
C MET A 184 -7.90 9.13 -14.11
N PRO A 185 -6.88 8.81 -14.92
CA PRO A 185 -6.24 7.51 -14.88
C PRO A 185 -5.45 7.33 -13.56
N PRO A 186 -5.10 6.08 -13.19
CA PRO A 186 -4.16 5.80 -12.11
C PRO A 186 -2.85 6.56 -12.29
N ILE A 187 -2.23 6.96 -11.18
CA ILE A 187 -0.94 7.66 -11.19
C ILE A 187 0.24 6.69 -11.31
N GLY A 188 1.37 7.20 -11.79
CA GLY A 188 2.59 6.42 -12.02
C GLY A 188 2.66 5.70 -13.36
N ILE A 189 1.67 5.88 -14.26
CA ILE A 189 1.62 5.28 -15.60
C ILE A 189 2.18 6.23 -16.65
N VAL A 190 1.64 7.45 -16.70
CA VAL A 190 1.95 8.46 -17.72
C VAL A 190 2.43 9.73 -17.04
N LYS A 191 3.51 10.31 -17.56
CA LYS A 191 4.02 11.59 -17.07
C LYS A 191 3.05 12.71 -17.42
N TYR A 192 2.69 13.53 -16.45
CA TYR A 192 1.96 14.76 -16.69
C TYR A 192 2.93 15.88 -17.07
N PHE A 193 2.60 16.62 -18.11
CA PHE A 193 3.45 17.73 -18.58
C PHE A 193 3.10 19.05 -17.93
N THR A 194 1.85 19.22 -17.51
CA THR A 194 1.34 20.45 -16.86
C THR A 194 0.39 20.11 -15.73
N GLU A 195 0.31 20.99 -14.73
CA GLU A 195 -0.64 20.85 -13.61
C GLU A 195 -2.11 20.89 -14.09
N SER A 196 -2.40 21.56 -15.20
CA SER A 196 -3.75 21.61 -15.80
C SER A 196 -4.28 20.26 -16.32
N MET A 197 -3.42 19.23 -16.40
CA MET A 197 -3.85 17.86 -16.69
C MET A 197 -4.52 17.21 -15.47
N VAL A 198 -4.32 17.76 -14.27
CA VAL A 198 -4.92 17.26 -13.03
C VAL A 198 -6.26 17.96 -12.83
N LYS A 199 -7.35 17.16 -12.79
CA LYS A 199 -8.71 17.66 -12.59
C LYS A 199 -9.16 17.43 -11.16
N SER A 200 -9.52 18.49 -10.47
CA SER A 200 -10.10 18.44 -9.13
C SER A 200 -11.62 18.69 -9.17
N ASN A 201 -12.30 18.12 -8.21
CA ASN A 201 -13.72 18.35 -7.93
C ASN A 201 -13.86 19.01 -6.56
N THR A 202 -14.93 19.79 -6.36
CA THR A 202 -15.21 20.43 -5.08
C THR A 202 -16.62 20.10 -4.62
N ILE A 203 -16.74 19.69 -3.36
CA ILE A 203 -18.04 19.48 -2.71
C ILE A 203 -18.04 20.11 -1.32
N ASN A 204 -19.23 20.34 -0.76
CA ASN A 204 -19.39 20.74 0.62
C ASN A 204 -19.89 19.56 1.45
N LEU A 205 -19.16 19.22 2.52
CA LEU A 205 -19.44 18.09 3.42
C LEU A 205 -20.28 18.49 4.65
N LYS A 206 -20.84 19.70 4.72
CA LYS A 206 -21.77 20.02 5.80
C LYS A 206 -22.95 19.05 5.75
N ASN A 207 -23.14 18.28 6.83
CA ASN A 207 -24.17 17.23 6.95
C ASN A 207 -24.06 16.11 5.90
N LYS A 208 -22.87 15.89 5.37
CA LYS A 208 -22.58 14.80 4.42
C LYS A 208 -21.38 13.96 4.87
N THR A 209 -21.43 12.71 4.51
CA THR A 209 -20.32 11.77 4.67
C THR A 209 -19.71 11.48 3.30
N PHE A 210 -18.40 11.39 3.25
CA PHE A 210 -17.60 11.04 2.07
C PHE A 210 -16.85 9.75 2.36
N VAL A 211 -17.08 8.74 1.55
CA VAL A 211 -16.49 7.39 1.74
C VAL A 211 -15.71 7.00 0.49
N VAL A 212 -14.49 6.53 0.73
CA VAL A 212 -13.56 6.04 -0.29
C VAL A 212 -13.27 4.56 -0.03
#